data_ad1d232bd7af733ca53c1d34e62cf4c2
#
_entry.id   ad1d232bd7af733ca53c1d34e62cf4c2
#
_cell.length_a   1.000
_cell.length_b   1.000
_cell.length_c   1.000
_cell.angle_alpha   90.00
_cell.angle_beta   90.00
_cell.angle_gamma   90.00
#
_symmetry.space_group_name_H-M   'P 1'
#
loop_
_entity.id
_entity.type
_entity.pdbx_description
1 polymer ?
#
loop_
_entity_poly.entity_id
_entity_poly.type
_entity_poly.pdbx_seq_one_letter_code
_entity_poly.pdbx_strand_id
1 'polypeptide(L)'
;AYTIDLCHALEELHNLGIVHRDIKPANVMITPENRAALLDLSIAREISSDQQDTRSLGTVGYAAPEQYGVTQSNRATDLYALGVLLNTMITGVHPAVDIPRGPIRHIVQKATDTQISKRYKSAAAMARALRPYVRL
;
A
#
# COMPACT_ATOMS: atom_id res chain seq x y z
N ALA A 1 -13.79 -0.86 3.80
CA ALA A 1 -13.72 0.40 4.55
C ALA A 1 -12.31 0.67 5.08
N TYR A 2 -11.68 -0.29 5.77
CA TYR A 2 -10.33 -0.08 6.35
C TYR A 2 -9.29 0.30 5.31
N THR A 3 -9.30 -0.33 4.13
CA THR A 3 -8.34 0.00 3.08
C THR A 3 -8.54 1.43 2.57
N ILE A 4 -9.77 1.92 2.51
CA ILE A 4 -10.04 3.32 2.14
C ILE A 4 -9.48 4.27 3.20
N ASP A 5 -9.65 3.95 4.48
CA ASP A 5 -9.04 4.74 5.56
C ASP A 5 -7.53 4.82 5.39
N LEU A 6 -6.89 3.69 5.06
CA LEU A 6 -5.44 3.63 4.82
C LEU A 6 -5.04 4.42 3.57
N CYS A 7 -5.85 4.40 2.51
CA CYS A 7 -5.62 5.24 1.35
C CYS A 7 -5.62 6.73 1.71
N HIS A 8 -6.55 7.16 2.55
CA HIS A 8 -6.60 8.56 2.98
C HIS A 8 -5.38 8.93 3.81
N ALA A 9 -4.94 8.05 4.72
CA ALA A 9 -3.73 8.27 5.51
C ALA A 9 -2.49 8.38 4.61
N LEU A 10 -2.37 7.49 3.62
CA LEU A 10 -1.26 7.52 2.66
C LEU A 10 -1.30 8.78 1.80
N GLU A 11 -2.48 9.24 1.38
CA GLU A 11 -2.59 10.47 0.59
C GLU A 11 -2.06 11.67 1.38
N GLU A 12 -2.37 11.75 2.67
CA GLU A 12 -1.83 12.80 3.54
C GLU A 12 -0.30 12.74 3.62
N LEU A 13 0.27 11.55 3.84
CA LEU A 13 1.73 11.36 3.88
C LEU A 13 2.36 11.74 2.54
N HIS A 14 1.80 11.26 1.44
CA HIS A 14 2.33 11.52 0.10
C HIS A 14 2.25 13.00 -0.25
N ASN A 15 1.20 13.71 0.18
CA ASN A 15 1.09 15.16 0.01
C ASN A 15 2.15 15.93 0.81
N LEU A 16 2.64 15.35 1.90
CA LEU A 16 3.76 15.89 2.69
C LEU A 16 5.12 15.47 2.12
N GLY A 17 5.15 14.72 1.01
CA GLY A 17 6.38 14.23 0.42
C GLY A 17 7.00 13.04 1.13
N ILE A 18 6.21 12.26 1.88
CA ILE A 18 6.69 11.12 2.66
C ILE A 18 6.14 9.82 2.09
N VAL A 19 7.03 8.82 1.91
CA VAL A 19 6.68 7.44 1.58
C VAL A 19 6.82 6.60 2.85
N HIS A 20 5.79 5.82 3.20
CA HIS A 20 5.78 5.02 4.44
C HIS A 20 6.79 3.88 4.39
N ARG A 21 6.76 3.08 3.33
CA ARG A 21 7.70 1.98 3.01
C ARG A 21 7.53 0.71 3.83
N ASP A 22 6.62 0.65 4.80
CA ASP A 22 6.43 -0.55 5.64
C ASP A 22 4.95 -0.79 5.98
N ILE A 23 4.09 -0.76 4.96
CA ILE A 23 2.66 -1.06 5.09
C ILE A 23 2.51 -2.56 5.29
N LYS A 24 2.01 -2.97 6.45
CA LYS A 24 1.77 -4.38 6.83
C LYS A 24 0.80 -4.43 8.01
N PRO A 25 0.23 -5.62 8.34
CA PRO A 25 -0.74 -5.72 9.44
C PRO A 25 -0.21 -5.21 10.78
N ALA A 26 1.06 -5.45 11.09
CA ALA A 26 1.66 -4.99 12.35
C ALA A 26 1.69 -3.46 12.49
N ASN A 27 1.62 -2.74 11.38
CA ASN A 27 1.63 -1.27 11.35
C ASN A 27 0.25 -0.66 11.12
N VAL A 28 -0.81 -1.44 11.29
CA VAL A 28 -2.19 -0.98 11.19
C VAL A 28 -2.90 -1.22 12.52
N MET A 29 -3.55 -0.20 13.03
CA MET A 29 -4.38 -0.28 14.22
C MET A 29 -5.83 0.01 13.85
N ILE A 30 -6.74 -0.80 14.38
CA ILE A 30 -8.17 -0.53 14.28
C ILE A 30 -8.60 0.22 15.54
N THR A 31 -9.13 1.43 15.35
CA THR A 31 -9.51 2.30 16.46
C THR A 31 -10.84 1.88 17.08
N PRO A 32 -11.17 2.36 18.31
CA PRO A 32 -12.50 2.11 18.91
C PRO A 32 -13.65 2.59 18.03
N GLU A 33 -13.43 3.58 17.17
CA GLU A 33 -14.42 4.09 16.21
C GLU A 33 -14.53 3.23 14.94
N ASN A 34 -13.88 2.06 14.92
CA ASN A 34 -13.86 1.13 13.79
C ASN A 34 -13.23 1.74 12.53
N ARG A 35 -12.12 2.46 12.72
CA ARG A 35 -11.33 3.06 11.64
C ARG A 35 -9.92 2.45 11.63
N ALA A 36 -9.29 2.42 10.47
CA ALA A 36 -7.90 1.96 10.34
C ALA A 36 -6.93 3.14 10.40
N ALA A 37 -5.86 2.99 11.16
CA ALA A 37 -4.80 3.99 11.29
C ALA A 37 -3.44 3.35 11.01
N LEU A 38 -2.54 4.12 10.36
CA LEU A 38 -1.17 3.70 10.11
C LEU A 38 -0.27 4.08 11.28
N LEU A 39 0.65 3.17 11.61
CA LEU A 39 1.65 3.34 12.66
C LEU A 39 3.05 3.25 12.05
N ASP A 40 4.04 3.65 12.83
CA ASP A 40 5.48 3.39 12.63
C ASP A 40 6.06 3.93 11.33
N LEU A 41 6.63 5.14 11.41
CA LEU A 41 7.35 5.78 10.30
C LEU A 41 8.86 5.53 10.35
N SER A 42 9.33 4.48 11.04
CA SER A 42 10.76 4.26 11.31
C SER A 42 11.62 4.14 10.04
N ILE A 43 11.05 3.66 8.94
CA ILE A 43 11.76 3.58 7.65
C ILE A 43 11.16 4.47 6.57
N ALA A 44 10.27 5.40 6.94
CA ALA A 44 9.69 6.35 6.01
C ALA A 44 10.76 7.26 5.40
N ARG A 45 10.50 7.76 4.19
CA ARG A 45 11.46 8.53 3.42
C ARG A 45 10.78 9.65 2.65
N GLU A 46 11.48 10.79 2.50
CA GLU A 46 11.00 11.88 1.67
C GLU A 46 11.08 11.52 0.19
N ILE A 47 10.02 11.80 -0.55
CA ILE A 47 9.94 11.53 -2.00
C ILE A 47 10.97 12.37 -2.76
N SER A 48 11.24 13.60 -2.32
CA SER A 48 12.14 14.53 -2.98
C SER A 48 13.62 14.19 -2.84
N SER A 49 13.96 13.14 -2.09
CA SER A 49 15.34 12.70 -1.94
C SER A 49 15.88 12.14 -3.27
N ASP A 50 17.01 12.67 -3.75
CA ASP A 50 17.68 12.16 -4.94
C ASP A 50 18.53 10.93 -4.65
N GLN A 51 18.66 10.53 -3.40
CA GLN A 51 19.43 9.36 -3.00
C GLN A 51 18.66 8.08 -3.29
N GLN A 52 19.33 7.12 -3.91
CA GLN A 52 18.80 5.77 -4.06
C GLN A 52 18.77 5.07 -2.71
N ASP A 53 17.87 4.10 -2.57
CA ASP A 53 17.86 3.24 -1.40
C ASP A 53 19.17 2.44 -1.38
N THR A 54 19.95 2.57 -0.31
CA THR A 54 21.26 1.94 -0.19
C THR A 54 21.20 0.48 0.21
N ARG A 55 20.02 0.04 0.68
CA ARG A 55 19.75 -1.33 1.08
C ARG A 55 18.27 -1.64 0.93
N SER A 56 17.94 -2.92 0.85
CA SER A 56 16.55 -3.35 0.86
C SER A 56 15.92 -3.03 2.22
N LEU A 57 14.77 -2.35 2.19
CA LEU A 57 13.98 -2.02 3.36
C LEU A 57 12.55 -2.52 3.17
N GLY A 58 11.85 -2.70 4.27
CA GLY A 58 10.49 -3.20 4.26
C GLY A 58 10.42 -4.68 4.65
N THR A 59 9.22 -5.18 4.80
CA THR A 59 8.95 -6.54 5.25
C THR A 59 8.79 -7.47 4.05
N VAL A 60 9.50 -8.60 4.07
CA VAL A 60 9.38 -9.62 3.01
C VAL A 60 7.92 -10.01 2.82
N GLY A 61 7.47 -10.06 1.56
CA GLY A 61 6.10 -10.36 1.18
C GLY A 61 5.21 -9.13 1.03
N TYR A 62 5.50 -8.03 1.73
CA TYR A 62 4.77 -6.76 1.64
C TYR A 62 5.54 -5.69 0.88
N ALA A 63 6.87 -5.76 0.89
CA ALA A 63 7.70 -4.79 0.20
C ALA A 63 7.57 -4.91 -1.31
N ALA A 64 7.43 -3.77 -1.99
CA ALA A 64 7.35 -3.72 -3.45
C ALA A 64 8.67 -4.16 -4.09
N PRO A 65 8.65 -4.66 -5.34
CA PRO A 65 9.87 -5.12 -6.02
C PRO A 65 10.99 -4.09 -6.06
N GLU A 66 10.68 -2.83 -6.22
CA GLU A 66 11.68 -1.75 -6.26
C GLU A 66 12.42 -1.55 -4.94
N GLN A 67 11.84 -2.00 -3.80
CA GLN A 67 12.49 -1.91 -2.49
C GLN A 67 13.64 -2.92 -2.33
N TYR A 68 13.72 -3.92 -3.21
CA TYR A 68 14.79 -4.93 -3.21
C TYR A 68 15.95 -4.55 -4.12
N GLY A 69 15.84 -3.45 -4.88
CA GLY A 69 16.85 -3.01 -5.80
C GLY A 69 17.44 -1.65 -5.41
N VAL A 70 18.11 -1.02 -6.36
CA VAL A 70 18.69 0.31 -6.21
C VAL A 70 17.72 1.43 -6.64
N THR A 71 16.51 1.07 -7.06
CA THR A 71 15.49 2.01 -7.49
C THR A 71 14.93 2.77 -6.28
N GLN A 72 14.73 4.06 -6.44
CA GLN A 72 14.18 4.89 -5.39
C GLN A 72 12.72 4.54 -5.12
N SER A 73 12.35 4.44 -3.83
CA SER A 73 10.96 4.27 -3.40
C SER A 73 10.11 5.50 -3.76
N ASN A 74 8.84 5.28 -4.07
CA ASN A 74 7.90 6.33 -4.39
C ASN A 74 6.49 5.99 -3.88
N ARG A 75 5.50 6.82 -4.22
CA ARG A 75 4.09 6.62 -3.79
C ARG A 75 3.55 5.25 -4.17
N ALA A 76 3.89 4.77 -5.37
CA ALA A 76 3.42 3.48 -5.85
C ALA A 76 3.99 2.31 -5.02
N THR A 77 5.12 2.50 -4.34
CA THR A 77 5.69 1.53 -3.40
C THR A 77 4.71 1.23 -2.28
N ASP A 78 4.12 2.26 -1.68
CA ASP A 78 3.12 2.10 -0.62
C ASP A 78 1.83 1.45 -1.15
N LEU A 79 1.44 1.78 -2.38
CA LEU A 79 0.22 1.20 -2.98
C LEU A 79 0.36 -0.28 -3.27
N TYR A 80 1.57 -0.74 -3.62
CA TYR A 80 1.85 -2.18 -3.75
C TYR A 80 1.61 -2.89 -2.41
N ALA A 81 2.23 -2.41 -1.34
CA ALA A 81 2.09 -3.00 -0.01
C ALA A 81 0.63 -2.96 0.48
N LEU A 82 -0.09 -1.88 0.19
CA LEU A 82 -1.51 -1.77 0.54
C LEU A 82 -2.35 -2.78 -0.25
N GLY A 83 -2.00 -3.03 -1.52
CA GLY A 83 -2.64 -4.08 -2.33
C GLY A 83 -2.44 -5.47 -1.73
N VAL A 84 -1.23 -5.79 -1.28
CA VAL A 84 -0.94 -7.05 -0.58
C VAL A 84 -1.76 -7.15 0.70
N LEU A 85 -1.82 -6.08 1.48
CA LEU A 85 -2.60 -6.04 2.73
C LEU A 85 -4.09 -6.23 2.46
N LEU A 86 -4.65 -5.57 1.45
CA LEU A 86 -6.05 -5.74 1.05
C LEU A 86 -6.33 -7.21 0.72
N ASN A 87 -5.48 -7.84 -0.07
CA ASN A 87 -5.62 -9.25 -0.42
C ASN A 87 -5.62 -10.13 0.83
N THR A 88 -4.69 -9.88 1.75
CA THR A 88 -4.58 -10.65 2.99
C THR A 88 -5.82 -10.48 3.86
N MET A 89 -6.38 -9.27 3.93
CA MET A 89 -7.61 -9.03 4.69
C MET A 89 -8.83 -9.76 4.11
N ILE A 90 -8.87 -9.96 2.79
CA ILE A 90 -9.99 -10.62 2.12
C ILE A 90 -9.81 -12.14 2.12
N THR A 91 -8.63 -12.63 1.75
CA THR A 91 -8.38 -14.06 1.51
C THR A 91 -7.69 -14.77 2.65
N GLY A 92 -7.06 -14.03 3.56
CA GLY A 92 -6.25 -14.59 4.64
C GLY A 92 -4.84 -15.02 4.22
N VAL A 93 -4.48 -14.86 2.94
CA VAL A 93 -3.18 -15.30 2.40
C VAL A 93 -2.56 -14.24 1.50
N HIS A 94 -1.27 -14.44 1.18
CA HIS A 94 -0.53 -13.57 0.26
C HIS A 94 -1.08 -13.71 -1.18
N PRO A 95 -1.03 -12.64 -2.01
CA PRO A 95 -1.51 -12.70 -3.41
C PRO A 95 -0.85 -13.78 -4.27
N ALA A 96 0.38 -14.18 -3.94
CA ALA A 96 1.06 -15.27 -4.65
C ALA A 96 0.39 -16.63 -4.43
N VAL A 97 -0.38 -16.80 -3.34
CA VAL A 97 -1.09 -18.03 -3.01
C VAL A 97 -2.51 -18.01 -3.56
N ASP A 98 -3.24 -16.92 -3.32
CA ASP A 98 -4.61 -16.75 -3.80
C ASP A 98 -4.97 -15.26 -3.85
N ILE A 99 -5.87 -14.91 -4.77
CA ILE A 99 -6.41 -13.56 -4.91
C ILE A 99 -7.93 -13.61 -4.88
N PRO A 100 -8.61 -12.49 -4.52
CA PRO A 100 -10.07 -12.50 -4.44
C PRO A 100 -10.72 -12.81 -5.79
N ARG A 101 -11.92 -13.36 -5.73
CA ARG A 101 -12.77 -13.52 -6.91
C ARG A 101 -13.66 -12.28 -7.07
N GLY A 102 -14.15 -12.09 -8.30
CA GLY A 102 -15.04 -10.98 -8.61
C GLY A 102 -14.29 -9.67 -8.89
N PRO A 103 -15.01 -8.56 -8.98
CA PRO A 103 -14.43 -7.29 -9.46
C PRO A 103 -13.29 -6.72 -8.62
N ILE A 104 -13.27 -6.99 -7.31
CA ILE A 104 -12.20 -6.50 -6.43
C ILE A 104 -10.83 -7.09 -6.79
N ARG A 105 -10.80 -8.21 -7.51
CA ARG A 105 -9.58 -8.80 -8.03
C ARG A 105 -8.76 -7.80 -8.85
N HIS A 106 -9.42 -6.98 -9.68
CA HIS A 106 -8.74 -5.98 -10.49
C HIS A 106 -8.00 -4.94 -9.65
N ILE A 107 -8.57 -4.58 -8.51
CA ILE A 107 -7.94 -3.60 -7.62
C ILE A 107 -6.66 -4.16 -7.03
N VAL A 108 -6.70 -5.41 -6.54
CA VAL A 108 -5.51 -6.09 -6.01
C VAL A 108 -4.45 -6.22 -7.10
N GLN A 109 -4.82 -6.71 -8.29
CA GLN A 109 -3.89 -6.93 -9.39
C GLN A 109 -3.23 -5.62 -9.84
N LYS A 110 -3.99 -4.54 -9.94
CA LYS A 110 -3.44 -3.24 -10.35
C LYS A 110 -2.50 -2.68 -9.28
N ALA A 111 -2.88 -2.71 -8.01
CA ALA A 111 -2.05 -2.20 -6.93
C ALA A 111 -0.73 -2.98 -6.81
N THR A 112 -0.75 -4.29 -7.05
CA THR A 112 0.41 -5.17 -6.89
C THR A 112 1.14 -5.45 -8.21
N ASP A 113 0.90 -4.67 -9.26
CA ASP A 113 1.61 -4.85 -10.52
C ASP A 113 3.12 -4.64 -10.31
N THR A 114 3.94 -5.50 -10.93
CA THR A 114 5.39 -5.38 -10.83
C THR A 114 5.92 -4.14 -11.53
N GLN A 115 5.18 -3.64 -12.54
CA GLN A 115 5.51 -2.39 -13.22
C GLN A 115 4.85 -1.21 -12.50
N ILE A 116 5.68 -0.32 -11.98
CA ILE A 116 5.22 0.86 -11.21
C ILE A 116 4.22 1.69 -12.02
N SER A 117 4.48 1.89 -13.32
CA SER A 117 3.63 2.70 -14.18
C SER A 117 2.21 2.17 -14.37
N LYS A 118 1.99 0.88 -14.09
CA LYS A 118 0.67 0.23 -14.20
C LYS A 118 -0.15 0.28 -12.93
N ARG A 119 0.45 0.67 -11.81
CA ARG A 119 -0.25 0.82 -10.53
C ARG A 119 -1.13 2.06 -10.53
N TYR A 120 -1.92 2.26 -9.47
CA TYR A 120 -2.68 3.49 -9.29
C TYR A 120 -1.74 4.69 -9.24
N LYS A 121 -2.21 5.82 -9.77
CA LYS A 121 -1.42 7.06 -9.81
C LYS A 121 -1.30 7.73 -8.44
N SER A 122 -2.25 7.44 -7.55
CA SER A 122 -2.28 8.01 -6.20
C SER A 122 -3.10 7.12 -5.28
N ALA A 123 -2.93 7.30 -3.95
CA ALA A 123 -3.78 6.65 -2.96
C ALA A 123 -5.24 7.09 -3.13
N ALA A 124 -5.49 8.35 -3.47
CA ALA A 124 -6.84 8.84 -3.74
C ALA A 124 -7.49 8.09 -4.92
N ALA A 125 -6.74 7.79 -5.98
CA ALA A 125 -7.26 7.01 -7.11
C ALA A 125 -7.65 5.59 -6.69
N MET A 126 -6.83 4.95 -5.87
CA MET A 126 -7.14 3.63 -5.32
C MET A 126 -8.38 3.67 -4.43
N ALA A 127 -8.51 4.69 -3.58
CA ALA A 127 -9.70 4.88 -2.73
C ALA A 127 -10.97 5.00 -3.57
N ARG A 128 -10.94 5.77 -4.67
CA ARG A 128 -12.08 5.90 -5.58
C ARG A 128 -12.48 4.56 -6.18
N ALA A 129 -11.50 3.73 -6.56
CA ALA A 129 -11.76 2.40 -7.10
C ALA A 129 -12.42 1.48 -6.06
N LEU A 130 -12.10 1.66 -4.77
CA LEU A 130 -12.62 0.84 -3.69
C LEU A 130 -14.03 1.23 -3.22
N ARG A 131 -14.46 2.47 -3.44
CA ARG A 131 -15.75 2.97 -2.93
C ARG A 131 -16.96 2.10 -3.25
N PRO A 132 -17.12 1.55 -4.47
CA PRO A 132 -18.26 0.69 -4.78
C PRO A 132 -18.37 -0.57 -3.91
N TYR A 133 -17.29 -0.97 -3.25
CA TYR A 133 -17.23 -2.18 -2.43
C TYR A 133 -17.42 -1.91 -0.94
N VAL A 134 -17.61 -0.65 -0.55
CA VAL A 134 -17.90 -0.29 0.84
C VAL A 134 -19.40 -0.43 1.09
N ARG A 135 -19.76 -1.22 2.10
CA ARG A 135 -21.15 -1.31 2.56
C ARG A 135 -21.43 -0.18 3.54
N LEU A 136 -22.49 0.51 3.27
CA LEU A 136 -23.00 1.54 4.17
C LEU A 136 -23.84 0.92 5.29
#